data_ccfc2c6489293658c40164d95ccbfff1
#
_entry.id   ccfc2c6489293658c40164d95ccbfff1
#
_cell.length_a   1.000
_cell.length_b   1.000
_cell.length_c   1.000
_cell.angle_alpha   90.00
_cell.angle_beta   90.00
_cell.angle_gamma   90.00
#
_symmetry.space_group_name_H-M   'P 1'
#
loop_
_entity.id
_entity.type
_entity.pdbx_description
1 polymer ?
#
loop_
_entity_poly.entity_id
_entity_poly.type
_entity_poly.pdbx_seq_one_letter_code
_entity_poly.pdbx_strand_id
1 'polypeptide(L)'
;MLSSRANRQVLRACRLAISPFLRRNIQTSKPRSTFAKDLFLGRFNKEKVFPFPEPLNEEQMATLNMLVEPVEKFFEDKVDSGQIDKDAKITNDVMEGLKELGLFGLQIPEEYGGLGLLNTNYARVAEAFSLDASIAVTLMAHQSIGLKGILICGNEQQKRKYLPRLASGEHIAAFCLTEPSSGSDAASIQSRASLSTDGKHFLLNGSKIWISNGGLADVLTVFARTDYTDDKGEKQDKITAFIVEREFGGVTSGKPEDKLGIRGSNTCEIHFDNTPIPVENVLGKVGGGFKVAMNILNSGRFGVGAGAGGGLRKLIANASEHATTRKQFNRHLSEFGQIQEKFANMTLKQYTVESMSYLTTGILDSGEEDASVEAAMCKVYGSEGLWSGVNDALQILGGLGYMREYPYERVLRDSRILLIFEGTNEILRMYIALTGMQHAGKQYQEMLKFLKNPFSNSEFIVDFASKRLLYLLGLKGNLQGIASVAHPLLADSAKKLEENVADFGRISETLLTKYGKNIIEEQLLLKRMADACINLFAMTAVISRATRSINQGLSSASHEVLLTNTICTNKYNMNNALFKEVKSG
;
A
#
# COMPACT_ATOMS: atom_id res chain seq x y z
N MET A 1 -52.61 9.65 24.84
CA MET A 1 -52.18 8.33 25.37
C MET A 1 -52.47 7.18 24.39
N LEU A 2 -51.96 7.26 23.15
CA LEU A 2 -52.14 6.21 22.12
C LEU A 2 -50.82 5.82 21.42
N SER A 3 -49.63 6.19 21.99
CA SER A 3 -48.36 5.95 21.34
C SER A 3 -47.54 4.73 21.90
N SER A 4 -47.95 4.12 23.00
CA SER A 4 -47.11 3.12 23.68
C SER A 4 -47.46 1.65 23.36
N ARG A 5 -48.60 1.37 22.73
CA ARG A 5 -49.02 0.03 22.36
C ARG A 5 -48.61 -0.37 20.93
N ALA A 6 -48.65 0.59 19.98
CA ALA A 6 -48.25 0.33 18.61
C ALA A 6 -46.74 0.10 18.48
N ASN A 7 -45.89 0.84 19.21
CA ASN A 7 -44.45 0.63 19.22
C ASN A 7 -44.02 -0.69 19.85
N ARG A 8 -44.78 -1.24 20.79
CA ARG A 8 -44.44 -2.55 21.38
C ARG A 8 -44.85 -3.72 20.49
N GLN A 9 -45.87 -3.58 19.65
CA GLN A 9 -46.26 -4.62 18.69
C GLN A 9 -45.30 -4.70 17.51
N VAL A 10 -44.80 -3.57 17.01
CA VAL A 10 -43.77 -3.52 15.96
C VAL A 10 -42.45 -4.10 16.45
N LEU A 11 -42.03 -3.80 17.68
CA LEU A 11 -40.81 -4.36 18.29
C LEU A 11 -40.94 -5.86 18.61
N ARG A 12 -42.16 -6.37 18.84
CA ARG A 12 -42.40 -7.78 19.06
C ARG A 12 -42.46 -8.57 17.75
N ALA A 13 -42.98 -7.99 16.68
CA ALA A 13 -42.96 -8.57 15.34
C ALA A 13 -41.54 -8.67 14.78
N CYS A 14 -40.67 -7.69 15.04
CA CYS A 14 -39.26 -7.74 14.66
C CYS A 14 -38.44 -8.80 15.45
N ARG A 15 -38.83 -9.15 16.65
CA ARG A 15 -38.16 -10.21 17.47
C ARG A 15 -38.56 -11.65 17.13
N LEU A 16 -39.70 -11.87 16.51
CA LEU A 16 -40.21 -13.21 16.19
C LEU A 16 -39.88 -13.69 14.77
N ALA A 17 -39.35 -12.85 13.91
CA ALA A 17 -38.97 -13.18 12.52
C ALA A 17 -37.55 -13.75 12.37
N ILE A 18 -36.79 -13.95 13.44
CA ILE A 18 -35.47 -14.59 13.37
C ILE A 18 -35.60 -16.07 13.66
N SER A 19 -36.06 -16.85 12.66
CA SER A 19 -35.96 -18.29 12.67
C SER A 19 -34.54 -18.73 12.27
N PRO A 20 -33.92 -19.67 13.03
CA PRO A 20 -32.58 -20.21 12.72
C PRO A 20 -32.51 -21.05 11.44
N PHE A 21 -33.64 -21.27 10.75
CA PHE A 21 -33.74 -22.24 9.65
C PHE A 21 -33.35 -21.70 8.27
N LEU A 22 -33.13 -20.37 8.11
CA LEU A 22 -32.82 -19.76 6.81
C LEU A 22 -31.31 -19.42 6.60
N ARG A 23 -30.43 -19.97 7.43
CA ARG A 23 -28.96 -19.81 7.26
C ARG A 23 -28.31 -20.83 6.32
N ARG A 24 -29.09 -21.67 5.62
CA ARG A 24 -28.53 -22.61 4.62
C ARG A 24 -29.10 -22.31 3.25
N ASN A 25 -28.16 -22.09 2.31
CA ASN A 25 -28.34 -22.04 0.86
C ASN A 25 -28.72 -20.68 0.22
N ILE A 26 -27.84 -19.71 0.28
CA ILE A 26 -27.50 -18.88 -0.88
C ILE A 26 -25.97 -18.72 -0.90
N GLN A 27 -25.27 -19.73 -1.37
CA GLN A 27 -23.91 -19.60 -1.86
C GLN A 27 -23.98 -19.03 -3.30
N THR A 28 -24.35 -17.77 -3.43
CA THR A 28 -23.87 -16.96 -4.55
C THR A 28 -22.45 -16.57 -4.17
N SER A 29 -21.46 -16.91 -4.99
CA SER A 29 -20.09 -16.42 -4.89
C SER A 29 -20.11 -14.89 -4.97
N LYS A 30 -20.32 -14.23 -3.82
CA LYS A 30 -20.18 -12.78 -3.71
C LYS A 30 -18.72 -12.48 -4.07
N PRO A 31 -18.46 -11.52 -4.99
CA PRO A 31 -17.09 -11.04 -5.16
C PRO A 31 -16.60 -10.60 -3.77
N ARG A 32 -15.51 -11.19 -3.30
CA ARG A 32 -14.92 -10.86 -1.99
C ARG A 32 -14.56 -9.39 -2.00
N SER A 33 -15.29 -8.57 -1.25
CA SER A 33 -15.04 -7.14 -1.11
C SER A 33 -13.87 -6.94 -0.16
N THR A 34 -12.95 -6.04 -0.47
CA THR A 34 -11.90 -5.63 0.46
C THR A 34 -12.49 -4.68 1.50
N PHE A 35 -11.82 -4.53 2.66
CA PHE A 35 -12.26 -3.63 3.72
C PHE A 35 -12.48 -2.20 3.20
N ALA A 36 -11.47 -1.63 2.52
CA ALA A 36 -11.52 -0.25 2.04
C ALA A 36 -12.62 0.02 1.02
N LYS A 37 -12.94 -0.94 0.14
CA LYS A 37 -14.02 -0.78 -0.85
C LYS A 37 -15.40 -0.70 -0.19
N ASP A 38 -15.61 -1.42 0.92
CA ASP A 38 -16.87 -1.40 1.66
C ASP A 38 -17.13 -0.05 2.34
N LEU A 39 -16.09 0.72 2.68
CA LEU A 39 -16.23 2.07 3.22
C LEU A 39 -17.01 2.99 2.28
N PHE A 40 -16.84 2.86 0.95
CA PHE A 40 -17.58 3.63 -0.06
C PHE A 40 -19.09 3.33 -0.09
N LEU A 41 -19.49 2.23 0.55
CA LEU A 41 -20.91 1.88 0.78
C LEU A 41 -21.40 2.32 2.16
N GLY A 42 -20.56 3.00 2.96
CA GLY A 42 -20.84 3.29 4.36
C GLY A 42 -20.92 2.03 5.21
N ARG A 43 -20.20 0.97 4.84
CA ARG A 43 -20.13 -0.31 5.54
C ARG A 43 -18.78 -0.49 6.18
N PHE A 44 -18.79 -1.01 7.41
CA PHE A 44 -17.58 -1.32 8.15
C PHE A 44 -17.54 -2.82 8.46
N ASN A 45 -16.70 -3.55 7.76
CA ASN A 45 -16.52 -4.98 7.99
C ASN A 45 -15.51 -5.19 9.13
N LYS A 46 -16.00 -5.19 10.37
CA LYS A 46 -15.18 -5.29 11.57
C LYS A 46 -14.38 -6.61 11.66
N GLU A 47 -14.88 -7.70 11.10
CA GLU A 47 -14.23 -9.02 11.16
C GLU A 47 -12.92 -9.08 10.37
N LYS A 48 -12.71 -8.13 9.43
CA LYS A 48 -11.47 -8.04 8.66
C LYS A 48 -10.34 -7.29 9.38
N VAL A 49 -10.69 -6.45 10.34
CA VAL A 49 -9.78 -5.49 10.97
C VAL A 49 -9.74 -5.59 12.50
N PHE A 50 -10.63 -6.40 13.09
CA PHE A 50 -10.64 -6.71 14.52
C PHE A 50 -10.79 -8.24 14.73
N PRO A 51 -10.00 -8.81 15.67
CA PRO A 51 -8.88 -8.18 16.37
C PRO A 51 -7.78 -7.74 15.41
N PHE A 52 -6.86 -6.86 15.85
CA PHE A 52 -5.67 -6.52 15.05
C PHE A 52 -4.91 -7.81 14.70
N PRO A 53 -4.63 -8.08 13.42
CA PRO A 53 -4.16 -9.39 13.01
C PRO A 53 -2.76 -9.72 13.55
N GLU A 54 -2.61 -10.94 14.04
CA GLU A 54 -1.35 -11.53 14.49
C GLU A 54 -1.10 -12.80 13.68
N PRO A 55 -0.63 -12.67 12.42
CA PRO A 55 -0.49 -13.81 11.53
C PRO A 55 0.70 -14.72 11.89
N LEU A 56 1.61 -14.27 12.76
CA LEU A 56 2.81 -15.00 13.14
C LEU A 56 2.60 -15.74 14.48
N ASN A 57 2.99 -17.00 14.50
CA ASN A 57 3.11 -17.76 15.75
C ASN A 57 4.43 -17.41 16.48
N GLU A 58 4.64 -17.96 17.69
CA GLU A 58 5.82 -17.69 18.51
C GLU A 58 7.12 -18.10 17.82
N GLU A 59 7.15 -19.22 17.12
CA GLU A 59 8.33 -19.71 16.39
C GLU A 59 8.67 -18.79 15.20
N GLN A 60 7.67 -18.39 14.44
CA GLN A 60 7.83 -17.43 13.34
C GLN A 60 8.31 -16.07 13.83
N MET A 61 7.83 -15.63 14.99
CA MET A 61 8.27 -14.38 15.61
C MET A 61 9.72 -14.48 16.08
N ALA A 62 10.11 -15.60 16.70
CA ALA A 62 11.50 -15.84 17.08
C ALA A 62 12.43 -15.87 15.87
N THR A 63 12.04 -16.56 14.80
CA THR A 63 12.77 -16.59 13.54
C THR A 63 12.92 -15.20 12.93
N LEU A 64 11.86 -14.39 12.94
CA LEU A 64 11.91 -13.02 12.45
C LEU A 64 12.90 -12.17 13.23
N ASN A 65 12.89 -12.26 14.57
CA ASN A 65 13.83 -11.51 15.40
C ASN A 65 15.29 -11.91 15.15
N MET A 66 15.56 -13.20 14.95
CA MET A 66 16.89 -13.69 14.58
C MET A 66 17.36 -13.21 13.20
N LEU A 67 16.45 -12.87 12.31
CA LEU A 67 16.78 -12.30 11.00
C LEU A 67 16.99 -10.78 11.07
N VAL A 68 16.16 -10.06 11.82
CA VAL A 68 16.16 -8.59 11.84
C VAL A 68 17.39 -8.03 12.55
N GLU A 69 17.79 -8.59 13.68
CA GLU A 69 18.94 -8.11 14.45
C GLU A 69 20.26 -8.11 13.65
N PRO A 70 20.65 -9.18 12.93
CA PRO A 70 21.82 -9.15 12.05
C PRO A 70 21.72 -8.12 10.93
N VAL A 71 20.51 -7.90 10.38
CA VAL A 71 20.31 -6.89 9.34
C VAL A 71 20.54 -5.48 9.91
N GLU A 72 19.90 -5.15 11.03
CA GLU A 72 20.08 -3.83 11.68
C GLU A 72 21.56 -3.58 12.01
N LYS A 73 22.24 -4.58 12.58
CA LYS A 73 23.67 -4.52 12.89
C LYS A 73 24.54 -4.35 11.64
N PHE A 74 24.23 -5.05 10.56
CA PHE A 74 24.96 -4.88 9.29
C PHE A 74 24.87 -3.45 8.77
N PHE A 75 23.68 -2.84 8.85
CA PHE A 75 23.49 -1.44 8.44
C PHE A 75 24.24 -0.46 9.34
N GLU A 76 24.36 -0.74 10.64
CA GLU A 76 25.11 0.11 11.58
C GLU A 76 26.63 -0.03 11.38
N ASP A 77 27.13 -1.24 11.18
CA ASP A 77 28.57 -1.53 11.19
C ASP A 77 29.24 -1.43 9.82
N LYS A 78 28.50 -1.66 8.71
CA LYS A 78 29.06 -1.87 7.36
C LYS A 78 28.54 -0.89 6.31
N VAL A 79 27.43 -0.21 6.55
CA VAL A 79 26.81 0.67 5.54
C VAL A 79 27.13 2.14 5.83
N ASP A 80 28.03 2.71 5.01
CA ASP A 80 28.26 4.16 5.00
C ASP A 80 27.36 4.82 3.94
N SER A 81 26.17 5.22 4.36
CA SER A 81 25.19 5.88 3.48
C SER A 81 25.68 7.22 2.93
N GLY A 82 26.58 7.92 3.65
CA GLY A 82 27.20 9.16 3.18
C GLY A 82 28.12 8.92 2.00
N GLN A 83 28.95 7.86 2.09
CA GLN A 83 29.85 7.47 1.01
C GLN A 83 29.07 6.91 -0.20
N ILE A 84 28.02 6.12 0.03
CA ILE A 84 27.11 5.62 -1.03
C ILE A 84 26.48 6.78 -1.81
N ASP A 85 26.00 7.81 -1.13
CA ASP A 85 25.43 9.01 -1.77
C ASP A 85 26.48 9.78 -2.57
N LYS A 86 27.68 9.96 -2.00
CA LYS A 86 28.79 10.70 -2.64
C LYS A 86 29.27 9.99 -3.91
N ASP A 87 29.50 8.68 -3.83
CA ASP A 87 30.02 7.89 -4.94
C ASP A 87 28.92 7.49 -5.94
N ALA A 88 27.66 7.73 -5.60
CA ALA A 88 26.47 7.32 -6.37
C ALA A 88 26.49 5.82 -6.71
N LYS A 89 26.96 4.99 -5.79
CA LYS A 89 27.11 3.54 -5.98
C LYS A 89 27.13 2.80 -4.64
N ILE A 90 26.44 1.68 -4.58
CA ILE A 90 26.57 0.69 -3.50
C ILE A 90 27.84 -0.14 -3.78
N THR A 91 28.72 -0.25 -2.78
CA THR A 91 29.97 -1.00 -2.94
C THR A 91 29.72 -2.50 -3.08
N ASN A 92 30.66 -3.21 -3.68
CA ASN A 92 30.54 -4.66 -3.87
C ASN A 92 30.48 -5.39 -2.52
N ASP A 93 31.27 -4.95 -1.53
CA ASP A 93 31.28 -5.56 -0.19
C ASP A 93 29.91 -5.45 0.50
N VAL A 94 29.25 -4.31 0.35
CA VAL A 94 27.88 -4.12 0.85
C VAL A 94 26.92 -5.03 0.08
N MET A 95 27.02 -5.11 -1.25
CA MET A 95 26.17 -6.00 -2.05
C MET A 95 26.33 -7.47 -1.66
N GLU A 96 27.55 -7.96 -1.46
CA GLU A 96 27.81 -9.33 -1.00
C GLU A 96 27.23 -9.56 0.41
N GLY A 97 27.41 -8.63 1.34
CA GLY A 97 26.81 -8.75 2.67
C GLY A 97 25.27 -8.81 2.65
N LEU A 98 24.61 -8.07 1.75
CA LEU A 98 23.16 -8.17 1.54
C LEU A 98 22.73 -9.56 1.01
N LYS A 99 23.56 -10.18 0.14
CA LYS A 99 23.34 -11.54 -0.37
C LYS A 99 23.51 -12.58 0.75
N GLU A 100 24.59 -12.46 1.52
CA GLU A 100 24.87 -13.36 2.66
C GLU A 100 23.74 -13.33 3.71
N LEU A 101 23.12 -12.16 3.92
CA LEU A 101 21.95 -11.99 4.78
C LEU A 101 20.64 -12.50 4.16
N GLY A 102 20.66 -13.03 2.92
CA GLY A 102 19.48 -13.55 2.23
C GLY A 102 18.46 -12.48 1.81
N LEU A 103 18.86 -11.21 1.76
CA LEU A 103 17.94 -10.10 1.52
C LEU A 103 17.40 -10.01 0.09
N PHE A 104 17.89 -10.83 -0.84
CA PHE A 104 17.36 -10.92 -2.21
C PHE A 104 16.21 -11.93 -2.35
N GLY A 105 16.07 -12.88 -1.44
CA GLY A 105 15.09 -13.97 -1.52
C GLY A 105 14.00 -13.97 -0.45
N LEU A 106 13.69 -12.84 0.18
CA LEU A 106 12.84 -12.78 1.38
C LEU A 106 11.47 -13.47 1.21
N GLN A 107 10.76 -13.20 0.11
CA GLN A 107 9.43 -13.75 -0.16
C GLN A 107 9.40 -14.89 -1.18
N ILE A 108 10.56 -15.28 -1.71
CA ILE A 108 10.65 -16.46 -2.59
C ILE A 108 10.47 -17.71 -1.73
N PRO A 109 9.62 -18.69 -2.11
CA PRO A 109 9.45 -19.94 -1.38
C PRO A 109 10.77 -20.69 -1.19
N GLU A 110 10.87 -21.43 -0.08
CA GLU A 110 12.06 -22.22 0.27
C GLU A 110 12.42 -23.27 -0.80
N GLU A 111 11.41 -23.83 -1.48
CA GLU A 111 11.61 -24.78 -2.59
C GLU A 111 12.40 -24.20 -3.79
N TYR A 112 12.48 -22.86 -3.88
CA TYR A 112 13.28 -22.13 -4.87
C TYR A 112 14.49 -21.41 -4.23
N GLY A 113 14.85 -21.77 -2.98
CA GLY A 113 16.03 -21.24 -2.29
C GLY A 113 15.83 -19.89 -1.60
N GLY A 114 14.61 -19.40 -1.45
CA GLY A 114 14.28 -18.19 -0.69
C GLY A 114 13.98 -18.45 0.78
N LEU A 115 13.55 -17.41 1.51
CA LEU A 115 13.20 -17.49 2.93
C LEU A 115 11.70 -17.71 3.18
N GLY A 116 10.84 -17.66 2.17
CA GLY A 116 9.41 -17.92 2.27
C GLY A 116 8.64 -16.98 3.21
N LEU A 117 9.15 -15.77 3.45
CA LEU A 117 8.58 -14.86 4.43
C LEU A 117 7.17 -14.40 4.05
N LEU A 118 6.29 -14.35 5.04
CA LEU A 118 4.99 -13.71 4.93
C LEU A 118 5.12 -12.18 4.75
N ASN A 119 4.04 -11.51 4.38
CA ASN A 119 4.06 -10.06 4.16
C ASN A 119 4.39 -9.26 5.44
N THR A 120 3.95 -9.73 6.60
CA THR A 120 4.25 -9.12 7.90
C THR A 120 5.74 -9.23 8.24
N ASN A 121 6.36 -10.40 8.01
CA ASN A 121 7.81 -10.57 8.19
C ASN A 121 8.59 -9.67 7.22
N TYR A 122 8.20 -9.66 5.94
CA TYR A 122 8.81 -8.80 4.95
C TYR A 122 8.74 -7.33 5.35
N ALA A 123 7.59 -6.85 5.81
CA ALA A 123 7.42 -5.46 6.26
C ALA A 123 8.40 -5.10 7.39
N ARG A 124 8.60 -6.02 8.37
CA ARG A 124 9.54 -5.78 9.48
C ARG A 124 11.01 -5.75 9.01
N VAL A 125 11.38 -6.62 8.08
CA VAL A 125 12.73 -6.60 7.48
C VAL A 125 12.91 -5.34 6.61
N ALA A 126 11.83 -4.90 5.92
CA ALA A 126 11.85 -3.67 5.12
C ALA A 126 12.10 -2.42 5.97
N GLU A 127 11.58 -2.35 7.20
CA GLU A 127 11.92 -1.28 8.13
C GLU A 127 13.43 -1.23 8.42
N ALA A 128 14.07 -2.39 8.59
CA ALA A 128 15.49 -2.50 8.88
C ALA A 128 16.37 -2.10 7.69
N PHE A 129 16.12 -2.63 6.48
CA PHE A 129 16.95 -2.27 5.33
C PHE A 129 16.65 -0.86 4.77
N SER A 130 15.54 -0.23 5.18
CA SER A 130 15.20 1.16 4.82
C SER A 130 16.03 2.22 5.59
N LEU A 131 16.98 1.79 6.42
CA LEU A 131 17.97 2.68 7.03
C LEU A 131 18.89 3.33 5.98
N ASP A 132 19.09 2.70 4.83
CA ASP A 132 19.67 3.33 3.62
C ASP A 132 18.69 3.24 2.46
N ALA A 133 18.29 4.39 1.92
CA ALA A 133 17.26 4.45 0.89
C ALA A 133 17.74 3.93 -0.47
N SER A 134 19.04 4.02 -0.79
CA SER A 134 19.60 3.47 -2.04
C SER A 134 19.57 1.93 -2.03
N ILE A 135 19.94 1.32 -0.91
CA ILE A 135 19.87 -0.12 -0.71
C ILE A 135 18.41 -0.57 -0.70
N ALA A 136 17.54 0.14 0.04
CA ALA A 136 16.11 -0.17 0.10
C ALA A 136 15.49 -0.23 -1.30
N VAL A 137 15.73 0.78 -2.14
CA VAL A 137 15.20 0.81 -3.51
C VAL A 137 15.79 -0.30 -4.36
N THR A 138 17.08 -0.62 -4.21
CA THR A 138 17.73 -1.73 -4.94
C THR A 138 17.07 -3.08 -4.61
N LEU A 139 16.88 -3.37 -3.32
CA LEU A 139 16.23 -4.60 -2.86
C LEU A 139 14.75 -4.64 -3.23
N MET A 140 14.01 -3.54 -3.05
CA MET A 140 12.58 -3.47 -3.40
C MET A 140 12.35 -3.59 -4.90
N ALA A 141 13.18 -2.94 -5.73
CA ALA A 141 13.10 -3.07 -7.18
C ALA A 141 13.35 -4.52 -7.64
N HIS A 142 14.24 -5.23 -6.98
CA HIS A 142 14.48 -6.65 -7.23
C HIS A 142 13.28 -7.50 -6.79
N GLN A 143 12.87 -7.45 -5.51
CA GLN A 143 11.91 -8.37 -4.91
C GLN A 143 10.45 -7.98 -5.14
N SER A 144 10.11 -6.71 -4.90
CA SER A 144 8.70 -6.28 -4.86
C SER A 144 8.11 -6.08 -6.26
N ILE A 145 8.94 -5.82 -7.27
CA ILE A 145 8.48 -5.59 -8.64
C ILE A 145 9.23 -6.40 -9.70
N GLY A 146 10.56 -6.53 -9.64
CA GLY A 146 11.37 -7.18 -10.66
C GLY A 146 11.06 -8.67 -10.83
N LEU A 147 11.24 -9.45 -9.78
CA LEU A 147 10.95 -10.89 -9.77
C LEU A 147 9.50 -11.23 -9.42
N LYS A 148 8.76 -10.27 -8.88
CA LYS A 148 7.39 -10.51 -8.35
C LYS A 148 6.45 -11.06 -9.42
N GLY A 149 6.63 -10.62 -10.67
CA GLY A 149 5.86 -11.14 -11.79
C GLY A 149 6.06 -12.63 -12.01
N ILE A 150 7.30 -13.11 -11.92
CA ILE A 150 7.62 -14.54 -12.05
C ILE A 150 6.99 -15.31 -10.89
N LEU A 151 7.07 -14.78 -9.69
CA LEU A 151 6.53 -15.41 -8.48
C LEU A 151 5.01 -15.60 -8.56
N ILE A 152 4.25 -14.57 -8.99
CA ILE A 152 2.77 -14.59 -8.97
C ILE A 152 2.12 -15.05 -10.28
N CYS A 153 2.79 -14.90 -11.43
CA CYS A 153 2.23 -15.19 -12.75
C CYS A 153 3.04 -16.21 -13.56
N GLY A 154 4.26 -16.54 -13.12
CA GLY A 154 5.11 -17.52 -13.81
C GLY A 154 4.58 -18.94 -13.65
N ASN A 155 4.78 -19.76 -14.70
CA ASN A 155 4.55 -21.19 -14.62
C ASN A 155 5.70 -21.88 -13.87
N GLU A 156 5.54 -23.17 -13.54
CA GLU A 156 6.52 -23.92 -12.74
C GLU A 156 7.91 -24.00 -13.40
N GLN A 157 7.95 -24.10 -14.75
CA GLN A 157 9.21 -24.12 -15.50
C GLN A 157 9.96 -22.78 -15.38
N GLN A 158 9.23 -21.66 -15.51
CA GLN A 158 9.79 -20.32 -15.34
C GLN A 158 10.26 -20.08 -13.89
N LYS A 159 9.48 -20.48 -12.89
CA LYS A 159 9.87 -20.37 -11.48
C LYS A 159 11.14 -21.15 -11.17
N ARG A 160 11.20 -22.43 -11.57
CA ARG A 160 12.38 -23.27 -11.37
C ARG A 160 13.62 -22.76 -12.09
N LYS A 161 13.46 -22.14 -13.25
CA LYS A 161 14.58 -21.58 -14.02
C LYS A 161 15.14 -20.32 -13.38
N TYR A 162 14.27 -19.38 -12.93
CA TYR A 162 14.70 -18.03 -12.57
C TYR A 162 14.82 -17.79 -11.07
N LEU A 163 13.88 -18.32 -10.26
CA LEU A 163 13.81 -17.93 -8.85
C LEU A 163 15.04 -18.33 -8.02
N PRO A 164 15.70 -19.49 -8.20
CA PRO A 164 16.85 -19.86 -7.37
C PRO A 164 18.03 -18.87 -7.47
N ARG A 165 18.39 -18.44 -8.68
CA ARG A 165 19.47 -17.48 -8.87
C ARG A 165 19.08 -16.05 -8.45
N LEU A 166 17.80 -15.72 -8.53
CA LEU A 166 17.27 -14.46 -8.02
C LEU A 166 17.19 -14.45 -6.48
N ALA A 167 16.87 -15.59 -5.85
CA ALA A 167 16.82 -15.72 -4.39
C ALA A 167 18.19 -15.54 -3.74
N SER A 168 19.24 -16.09 -4.34
CA SER A 168 20.61 -15.95 -3.86
C SER A 168 21.23 -14.56 -4.15
N GLY A 169 20.61 -13.76 -5.01
CA GLY A 169 21.19 -12.52 -5.52
C GLY A 169 22.32 -12.73 -6.54
N GLU A 170 22.54 -13.96 -7.02
CA GLU A 170 23.46 -14.25 -8.13
C GLU A 170 22.99 -13.52 -9.39
N HIS A 171 21.66 -13.55 -9.66
CA HIS A 171 21.01 -12.72 -10.65
C HIS A 171 20.19 -11.62 -9.97
N ILE A 172 20.21 -10.43 -10.57
CA ILE A 172 19.40 -9.31 -10.16
C ILE A 172 18.23 -9.14 -11.13
N ALA A 173 17.04 -8.79 -10.60
CA ALA A 173 15.86 -8.49 -11.39
C ALA A 173 15.57 -6.99 -11.48
N ALA A 174 14.99 -6.58 -12.62
CA ALA A 174 14.44 -5.24 -12.82
C ALA A 174 13.04 -5.28 -13.45
N PHE A 175 12.29 -4.19 -13.27
CA PHE A 175 10.93 -4.02 -13.77
C PHE A 175 10.89 -2.92 -14.83
N CYS A 176 10.63 -3.27 -16.07
CA CYS A 176 10.76 -2.41 -17.24
C CYS A 176 9.39 -2.04 -17.83
N LEU A 177 8.70 -1.09 -17.20
CA LEU A 177 7.39 -0.60 -17.64
C LEU A 177 7.48 0.81 -18.24
N THR A 178 8.07 1.76 -17.51
CA THR A 178 8.08 3.19 -17.82
C THR A 178 8.86 3.50 -19.09
N GLU A 179 8.31 4.39 -19.93
CA GLU A 179 8.92 4.88 -21.16
C GLU A 179 9.00 6.40 -21.17
N PRO A 180 9.81 7.03 -22.06
CA PRO A 180 9.89 8.50 -22.14
C PRO A 180 8.53 9.18 -22.34
N SER A 181 7.61 8.54 -23.04
CA SER A 181 6.25 9.04 -23.33
C SER A 181 5.18 8.53 -22.37
N SER A 182 5.49 7.59 -21.48
CA SER A 182 4.49 6.85 -20.68
C SER A 182 5.01 6.55 -19.28
N GLY A 183 4.62 7.38 -18.32
CA GLY A 183 4.86 7.19 -16.89
C GLY A 183 3.57 6.79 -16.16
N SER A 184 2.78 7.79 -15.73
CA SER A 184 1.49 7.59 -15.05
C SER A 184 0.46 6.89 -15.93
N ASP A 185 0.47 7.15 -17.23
CA ASP A 185 -0.35 6.43 -18.23
C ASP A 185 0.39 5.18 -18.72
N ALA A 186 0.49 4.19 -17.84
CA ALA A 186 1.17 2.93 -18.13
C ALA A 186 0.51 2.09 -19.26
N ALA A 187 -0.70 2.45 -19.67
CA ALA A 187 -1.39 1.79 -20.77
C ALA A 187 -0.92 2.28 -22.15
N SER A 188 -0.25 3.44 -22.22
CA SER A 188 0.18 4.09 -23.46
C SER A 188 1.62 3.79 -23.87
N ILE A 189 2.28 2.79 -23.27
CA ILE A 189 3.64 2.35 -23.67
C ILE A 189 3.71 2.03 -25.16
N GLN A 190 4.86 2.27 -25.78
CA GLN A 190 5.07 2.15 -27.23
C GLN A 190 6.02 1.02 -27.63
N SER A 191 6.90 0.52 -26.71
CA SER A 191 7.75 -0.63 -27.00
C SER A 191 6.93 -1.78 -27.54
N ARG A 192 7.41 -2.45 -28.59
CA ARG A 192 6.67 -3.48 -29.33
C ARG A 192 7.45 -4.77 -29.43
N ALA A 193 6.76 -5.89 -29.26
CA ALA A 193 7.29 -7.23 -29.50
C ALA A 193 6.46 -7.92 -30.59
N SER A 194 7.08 -8.19 -31.72
CA SER A 194 6.45 -8.84 -32.87
C SER A 194 6.87 -10.30 -32.96
N LEU A 195 5.92 -11.21 -33.20
CA LEU A 195 6.22 -12.63 -33.34
C LEU A 195 7.08 -12.86 -34.60
N SER A 196 8.17 -13.62 -34.48
CA SER A 196 9.03 -14.01 -35.59
C SER A 196 8.29 -14.88 -36.61
N THR A 197 8.82 -14.94 -37.82
CA THR A 197 8.19 -15.73 -38.93
C THR A 197 8.14 -17.22 -38.63
N ASP A 198 9.07 -17.74 -37.84
CA ASP A 198 9.10 -19.15 -37.42
C ASP A 198 8.22 -19.44 -36.19
N GLY A 199 7.61 -18.40 -35.61
CA GLY A 199 6.74 -18.48 -34.44
C GLY A 199 7.43 -18.86 -33.12
N LYS A 200 8.77 -18.87 -33.06
CA LYS A 200 9.52 -19.32 -31.87
C LYS A 200 9.95 -18.19 -30.94
N HIS A 201 10.01 -16.96 -31.43
CA HIS A 201 10.49 -15.81 -30.69
C HIS A 201 9.61 -14.59 -30.89
N PHE A 202 9.57 -13.72 -29.89
CA PHE A 202 9.14 -12.34 -30.06
C PHE A 202 10.38 -11.45 -30.24
N LEU A 203 10.38 -10.60 -31.25
CA LEU A 203 11.42 -9.61 -31.48
C LEU A 203 11.01 -8.30 -30.81
N LEU A 204 11.67 -7.97 -29.69
CA LEU A 204 11.36 -6.80 -28.89
C LEU A 204 12.18 -5.60 -29.35
N ASN A 205 11.50 -4.48 -29.60
CA ASN A 205 12.07 -3.18 -29.92
C ASN A 205 11.47 -2.08 -29.06
N GLY A 206 12.30 -1.14 -28.60
CA GLY A 206 11.87 0.01 -27.81
C GLY A 206 12.85 0.44 -26.75
N SER A 207 12.42 1.39 -25.89
CA SER A 207 13.24 1.92 -24.83
C SER A 207 12.44 2.09 -23.56
N LYS A 208 13.07 1.82 -22.42
CA LYS A 208 12.53 2.03 -21.08
C LYS A 208 13.43 3.01 -20.34
N ILE A 209 12.85 3.85 -19.47
CA ILE A 209 13.61 4.83 -18.70
C ILE A 209 13.38 4.69 -17.20
N TRP A 210 14.33 5.22 -16.43
CA TRP A 210 14.32 5.23 -14.98
C TRP A 210 14.18 3.84 -14.36
N ILE A 211 14.81 2.84 -14.98
CA ILE A 211 14.73 1.45 -14.53
C ILE A 211 15.73 1.23 -13.40
N SER A 212 15.21 1.07 -12.17
CA SER A 212 16.00 0.66 -11.01
C SER A 212 16.60 -0.73 -11.25
N ASN A 213 17.86 -0.89 -10.87
CA ASN A 213 18.71 -2.05 -11.20
C ASN A 213 18.98 -2.22 -12.71
N GLY A 214 18.59 -1.25 -13.55
CA GLY A 214 18.64 -1.38 -15.01
C GLY A 214 20.04 -1.68 -15.58
N GLY A 215 21.09 -1.15 -14.97
CA GLY A 215 22.48 -1.46 -15.37
C GLY A 215 23.05 -2.72 -14.75
N LEU A 216 22.38 -3.34 -13.77
CA LEU A 216 22.84 -4.50 -13.02
C LEU A 216 22.04 -5.77 -13.30
N ALA A 217 20.79 -5.63 -13.72
CA ALA A 217 19.86 -6.74 -13.83
C ALA A 217 20.23 -7.72 -14.95
N ASP A 218 20.22 -9.01 -14.61
CA ASP A 218 20.36 -10.14 -15.52
C ASP A 218 18.99 -10.53 -16.11
N VAL A 219 17.93 -10.37 -15.32
CA VAL A 219 16.56 -10.74 -15.65
C VAL A 219 15.66 -9.50 -15.58
N LEU A 220 14.97 -9.22 -16.67
CA LEU A 220 14.11 -8.06 -16.84
C LEU A 220 12.65 -8.51 -17.02
N THR A 221 11.74 -8.03 -16.18
CA THR A 221 10.30 -8.15 -16.43
C THR A 221 9.87 -6.98 -17.30
N VAL A 222 9.65 -7.24 -18.60
CA VAL A 222 9.42 -6.21 -19.62
C VAL A 222 7.98 -6.24 -20.13
N PHE A 223 7.39 -5.06 -20.32
CA PHE A 223 6.06 -4.89 -20.87
C PHE A 223 6.15 -4.23 -22.24
N ALA A 224 5.54 -4.86 -23.24
CA ALA A 224 5.55 -4.37 -24.61
C ALA A 224 4.21 -4.67 -25.31
N ARG A 225 3.88 -3.88 -26.32
CA ARG A 225 2.71 -4.11 -27.17
C ARG A 225 2.94 -5.32 -28.06
N THR A 226 1.90 -6.10 -28.24
CA THR A 226 1.87 -7.24 -29.16
C THR A 226 0.59 -7.24 -29.96
N ASP A 227 0.66 -7.75 -31.18
CA ASP A 227 -0.55 -8.12 -31.93
C ASP A 227 -1.19 -9.33 -31.23
N TYR A 228 -2.43 -9.17 -30.81
CA TYR A 228 -3.24 -10.18 -30.15
C TYR A 228 -4.51 -10.44 -30.96
N THR A 229 -4.80 -11.70 -31.24
CA THR A 229 -6.07 -12.08 -31.84
C THR A 229 -6.96 -12.67 -30.77
N ASP A 230 -8.14 -12.10 -30.55
CA ASP A 230 -9.08 -12.58 -29.53
C ASP A 230 -9.83 -13.83 -29.96
N ASP A 231 -10.65 -14.38 -29.04
CA ASP A 231 -11.44 -15.59 -29.29
C ASP A 231 -12.48 -15.45 -30.43
N LYS A 232 -12.72 -14.21 -30.88
CA LYS A 232 -13.62 -13.89 -32.00
C LYS A 232 -12.88 -13.70 -33.33
N GLY A 233 -11.54 -13.81 -33.31
CA GLY A 233 -10.68 -13.56 -34.46
C GLY A 233 -10.39 -12.09 -34.73
N GLU A 234 -10.75 -11.16 -33.82
CA GLU A 234 -10.46 -9.74 -33.96
C GLU A 234 -9.01 -9.44 -33.54
N LYS A 235 -8.29 -8.72 -34.40
CA LYS A 235 -6.93 -8.26 -34.10
C LYS A 235 -6.99 -7.06 -33.16
N GLN A 236 -6.26 -7.11 -32.07
CA GLN A 236 -6.15 -6.06 -31.07
C GLN A 236 -4.68 -5.81 -30.75
N ASP A 237 -4.36 -4.57 -30.43
CA ASP A 237 -3.06 -4.17 -29.91
C ASP A 237 -3.09 -4.22 -28.37
N LYS A 238 -2.40 -5.16 -27.77
CA LYS A 238 -2.43 -5.45 -26.32
C LYS A 238 -1.03 -5.45 -25.73
N ILE A 239 -0.94 -5.15 -24.43
CA ILE A 239 0.30 -5.26 -23.67
C ILE A 239 0.50 -6.71 -23.24
N THR A 240 1.70 -7.23 -23.47
CA THR A 240 2.17 -8.53 -23.01
C THR A 240 3.34 -8.32 -22.04
N ALA A 241 3.46 -9.18 -21.02
CA ALA A 241 4.59 -9.22 -20.12
C ALA A 241 5.56 -10.33 -20.55
N PHE A 242 6.85 -10.04 -20.47
CA PHE A 242 7.92 -10.95 -20.87
C PHE A 242 8.98 -11.05 -19.78
N ILE A 243 9.58 -12.23 -19.66
CA ILE A 243 10.85 -12.42 -18.95
C ILE A 243 11.97 -12.31 -19.97
N VAL A 244 12.78 -11.27 -19.88
CA VAL A 244 13.87 -11.01 -20.81
C VAL A 244 15.19 -11.20 -20.07
N GLU A 245 16.03 -12.10 -20.58
CA GLU A 245 17.41 -12.26 -20.11
C GLU A 245 18.29 -11.30 -20.91
N ARG A 246 19.23 -10.65 -20.23
CA ARG A 246 20.20 -9.76 -20.90
C ARG A 246 21.01 -10.50 -21.96
N GLU A 247 21.28 -11.79 -21.72
CA GLU A 247 22.01 -12.66 -22.60
C GLU A 247 21.31 -13.00 -23.93
N PHE A 248 20.01 -12.69 -24.07
CA PHE A 248 19.32 -12.89 -25.36
C PHE A 248 19.89 -12.00 -26.49
N GLY A 249 20.67 -10.98 -26.14
CA GLY A 249 21.21 -10.02 -27.08
C GLY A 249 20.25 -8.87 -27.38
N GLY A 250 20.79 -7.81 -27.98
CA GLY A 250 20.01 -6.61 -28.32
C GLY A 250 19.58 -5.77 -27.11
N VAL A 251 20.01 -6.11 -25.89
CA VAL A 251 19.70 -5.36 -24.65
C VAL A 251 20.91 -4.52 -24.25
N THR A 252 20.73 -3.20 -24.22
CA THR A 252 21.77 -2.27 -23.77
C THR A 252 21.22 -1.35 -22.68
N SER A 253 22.12 -0.91 -21.77
CA SER A 253 21.79 0.03 -20.70
C SER A 253 22.51 1.35 -20.92
N GLY A 254 21.80 2.45 -20.65
CA GLY A 254 22.41 3.77 -20.54
C GLY A 254 23.30 3.91 -19.30
N LYS A 255 23.89 5.08 -19.14
CA LYS A 255 24.64 5.43 -17.92
C LYS A 255 23.66 5.55 -16.74
N PRO A 256 24.10 5.25 -15.51
CA PRO A 256 23.32 5.56 -14.32
C PRO A 256 22.94 7.03 -14.26
N GLU A 257 21.67 7.29 -13.94
CA GLU A 257 21.11 8.64 -13.84
C GLU A 257 21.71 9.42 -12.66
N ASP A 258 22.03 10.69 -12.88
CA ASP A 258 22.39 11.62 -11.80
C ASP A 258 21.10 12.16 -11.15
N LYS A 259 20.79 11.69 -9.94
CA LYS A 259 19.52 11.90 -9.27
C LYS A 259 19.63 12.85 -8.08
N LEU A 260 18.51 13.43 -7.68
CA LEU A 260 18.40 14.26 -6.48
C LEU A 260 18.80 13.48 -5.21
N GLY A 261 18.26 12.27 -5.04
CA GLY A 261 18.50 11.37 -3.92
C GLY A 261 18.53 9.92 -4.38
N ILE A 262 18.61 8.98 -3.43
CA ILE A 262 18.82 7.54 -3.69
C ILE A 262 19.95 7.31 -4.71
N ARG A 263 21.02 8.08 -4.58
CA ARG A 263 22.05 8.20 -5.61
C ARG A 263 22.80 6.89 -5.82
N GLY A 264 22.95 6.08 -4.77
CA GLY A 264 23.59 4.76 -4.84
C GLY A 264 22.79 3.70 -5.59
N SER A 265 21.46 3.87 -5.73
CA SER A 265 20.62 2.95 -6.51
C SER A 265 20.91 3.11 -8.01
N ASN A 266 21.27 2.01 -8.67
CA ASN A 266 21.52 1.99 -10.11
C ASN A 266 20.20 2.15 -10.87
N THR A 267 20.02 3.28 -11.53
CA THR A 267 18.82 3.61 -12.31
C THR A 267 19.26 4.00 -13.70
N CYS A 268 18.79 3.30 -14.75
CA CYS A 268 19.27 3.50 -16.12
C CYS A 268 18.11 3.51 -17.13
N GLU A 269 18.40 4.03 -18.32
CA GLU A 269 17.66 3.69 -19.53
C GLU A 269 18.00 2.27 -19.97
N ILE A 270 17.04 1.57 -20.58
CA ILE A 270 17.23 0.26 -21.21
C ILE A 270 16.70 0.34 -22.63
N HIS A 271 17.51 -0.11 -23.58
CA HIS A 271 17.17 -0.15 -25.00
C HIS A 271 17.13 -1.62 -25.48
N PHE A 272 16.12 -1.91 -26.27
CA PHE A 272 15.91 -3.20 -26.92
C PHE A 272 15.97 -3.01 -28.44
N ASP A 273 16.86 -3.75 -29.09
CA ASP A 273 17.03 -3.74 -30.55
C ASP A 273 16.92 -5.18 -31.07
N ASN A 274 15.76 -5.52 -31.64
CA ASN A 274 15.45 -6.85 -32.13
C ASN A 274 15.78 -7.98 -31.13
N THR A 275 15.60 -7.70 -29.83
CA THR A 275 15.88 -8.68 -28.77
C THR A 275 14.99 -9.91 -28.93
N PRO A 276 15.58 -11.11 -29.20
CA PRO A 276 14.80 -12.32 -29.46
C PRO A 276 14.36 -12.97 -28.14
N ILE A 277 13.09 -12.85 -27.80
CA ILE A 277 12.50 -13.42 -26.59
C ILE A 277 11.82 -14.75 -26.96
N PRO A 278 12.25 -15.91 -26.42
CA PRO A 278 11.56 -17.18 -26.64
C PRO A 278 10.09 -17.11 -26.24
N VAL A 279 9.20 -17.75 -26.98
CA VAL A 279 7.74 -17.70 -26.71
C VAL A 279 7.37 -18.23 -25.31
N GLU A 280 8.15 -19.16 -24.78
CA GLU A 280 8.02 -19.70 -23.41
C GLU A 280 8.34 -18.67 -22.33
N ASN A 281 8.96 -17.55 -22.67
CA ASN A 281 9.25 -16.44 -21.77
C ASN A 281 8.12 -15.40 -21.67
N VAL A 282 6.98 -15.65 -22.30
CA VAL A 282 5.76 -14.87 -22.03
C VAL A 282 5.32 -15.10 -20.60
N LEU A 283 5.18 -14.03 -19.84
CA LEU A 283 4.75 -14.08 -18.44
C LEU A 283 3.22 -13.96 -18.35
N GLY A 284 2.58 -15.05 -17.98
CA GLY A 284 1.12 -15.20 -18.04
C GLY A 284 0.65 -15.56 -19.45
N LYS A 285 -0.10 -14.67 -20.13
CA LYS A 285 -0.59 -14.90 -21.49
C LYS A 285 -0.38 -13.68 -22.38
N VAL A 286 -0.28 -13.89 -23.68
CA VAL A 286 -0.23 -12.82 -24.68
C VAL A 286 -1.46 -11.92 -24.53
N GLY A 287 -1.26 -10.60 -24.55
CA GLY A 287 -2.30 -9.60 -24.33
C GLY A 287 -2.74 -9.40 -22.88
N GLY A 288 -2.17 -10.16 -21.93
CA GLY A 288 -2.49 -10.08 -20.49
C GLY A 288 -1.56 -9.21 -19.65
N GLY A 289 -0.54 -8.60 -20.25
CA GLY A 289 0.56 -7.95 -19.55
C GLY A 289 0.16 -6.76 -18.69
N PHE A 290 -0.83 -5.97 -19.08
CA PHE A 290 -1.29 -4.84 -18.27
C PHE A 290 -1.84 -5.32 -16.91
N LYS A 291 -2.60 -6.42 -16.89
CA LYS A 291 -3.09 -7.00 -15.64
C LYS A 291 -1.92 -7.53 -14.78
N VAL A 292 -0.92 -8.14 -15.41
CA VAL A 292 0.30 -8.59 -14.73
C VAL A 292 1.01 -7.40 -14.07
N ALA A 293 1.24 -6.30 -14.81
CA ALA A 293 1.87 -5.09 -14.27
C ALA A 293 1.11 -4.53 -13.06
N MET A 294 -0.21 -4.43 -13.15
CA MET A 294 -1.03 -3.92 -12.05
C MET A 294 -1.00 -4.84 -10.83
N ASN A 295 -1.04 -6.16 -11.02
CA ASN A 295 -0.93 -7.11 -9.92
C ASN A 295 0.41 -7.01 -9.20
N ILE A 296 1.52 -6.88 -9.94
CA ILE A 296 2.85 -6.67 -9.38
C ILE A 296 2.88 -5.40 -8.52
N LEU A 297 2.49 -4.26 -9.10
CA LEU A 297 2.51 -2.97 -8.41
C LEU A 297 1.61 -2.94 -7.17
N ASN A 298 0.45 -3.59 -7.23
CA ASN A 298 -0.48 -3.64 -6.11
C ASN A 298 0.05 -4.47 -4.93
N SER A 299 0.88 -5.48 -5.20
CA SER A 299 1.40 -6.40 -4.17
C SER A 299 2.60 -5.86 -3.38
N GLY A 300 3.28 -4.81 -3.85
CA GLY A 300 4.53 -4.30 -3.25
C GLY A 300 4.38 -3.01 -2.42
N ARG A 301 3.33 -2.22 -2.66
CA ARG A 301 3.19 -0.86 -2.11
C ARG A 301 3.20 -0.75 -0.59
N PHE A 302 2.73 -1.77 0.14
CA PHE A 302 2.79 -1.76 1.61
C PHE A 302 4.23 -1.69 2.14
N GLY A 303 5.20 -2.24 1.41
CA GLY A 303 6.63 -2.19 1.76
C GLY A 303 7.16 -0.76 1.84
N VAL A 304 6.71 0.14 0.94
CA VAL A 304 7.03 1.57 1.00
C VAL A 304 6.48 2.20 2.29
N GLY A 305 5.27 1.82 2.71
CA GLY A 305 4.67 2.27 3.98
C GLY A 305 5.50 1.80 5.17
N ALA A 306 5.85 0.52 5.23
CA ALA A 306 6.65 -0.07 6.30
C ALA A 306 8.04 0.61 6.40
N GLY A 307 8.76 0.75 5.28
CA GLY A 307 10.03 1.44 5.23
C GLY A 307 9.95 2.91 5.69
N ALA A 308 8.87 3.62 5.33
CA ALA A 308 8.62 4.98 5.81
C ALA A 308 8.42 5.01 7.33
N GLY A 309 7.75 4.02 7.92
CA GLY A 309 7.59 3.86 9.37
C GLY A 309 8.94 3.68 10.08
N GLY A 310 9.80 2.80 9.55
CA GLY A 310 11.16 2.59 10.04
C GLY A 310 12.02 3.85 9.96
N GLY A 311 11.98 4.56 8.82
CA GLY A 311 12.67 5.83 8.62
C GLY A 311 12.23 6.91 9.61
N LEU A 312 10.92 7.06 9.84
CA LEU A 312 10.39 8.00 10.84
C LEU A 312 10.87 7.66 12.26
N ARG A 313 10.90 6.38 12.62
CA ARG A 313 11.39 5.93 13.94
C ARG A 313 12.84 6.35 14.16
N LYS A 314 13.72 6.13 13.16
CA LYS A 314 15.13 6.53 13.22
C LYS A 314 15.30 8.05 13.29
N LEU A 315 14.52 8.81 12.51
CA LEU A 315 14.54 10.28 12.56
C LEU A 315 14.12 10.83 13.92
N ILE A 316 13.07 10.27 14.53
CA ILE A 316 12.61 10.65 15.88
C ILE A 316 13.72 10.38 16.89
N ALA A 317 14.35 9.19 16.87
CA ALA A 317 15.43 8.85 17.78
C ALA A 317 16.61 9.82 17.67
N ASN A 318 17.14 10.03 16.46
CA ASN A 318 18.28 10.91 16.21
C ASN A 318 17.98 12.38 16.56
N ALA A 319 16.79 12.88 16.18
CA ALA A 319 16.40 14.27 16.47
C ALA A 319 16.16 14.47 17.99
N SER A 320 15.66 13.44 18.71
CA SER A 320 15.43 13.54 20.16
C SER A 320 16.75 13.59 20.94
N GLU A 321 17.76 12.83 20.52
CA GLU A 321 19.10 12.92 21.11
C GLU A 321 19.65 14.34 21.01
N HIS A 322 19.56 14.96 19.83
CA HIS A 322 19.95 16.34 19.64
C HIS A 322 19.12 17.30 20.51
N ALA A 323 17.81 17.17 20.54
CA ALA A 323 16.92 18.08 21.26
C ALA A 323 17.07 18.00 22.79
N THR A 324 17.47 16.85 23.32
CA THR A 324 17.71 16.65 24.78
C THR A 324 19.11 17.09 25.21
N THR A 325 20.06 17.23 24.31
CA THR A 325 21.45 17.64 24.62
C THR A 325 21.72 19.11 24.30
N ARG A 326 21.20 19.62 23.20
CA ARG A 326 21.41 21.00 22.74
C ARG A 326 20.64 22.02 23.56
N LYS A 327 21.34 23.06 24.06
CA LYS A 327 20.74 24.18 24.78
C LYS A 327 20.75 25.46 23.95
N GLN A 328 19.64 26.18 24.02
CA GLN A 328 19.51 27.56 23.57
C GLN A 328 18.66 28.32 24.58
N PHE A 329 18.91 29.61 24.79
CA PHE A 329 18.22 30.41 25.83
C PHE A 329 18.29 29.75 27.23
N ASN A 330 19.42 29.10 27.55
CA ASN A 330 19.70 28.36 28.79
C ASN A 330 18.75 27.16 29.07
N ARG A 331 18.03 26.65 28.05
CA ARG A 331 17.12 25.51 28.15
C ARG A 331 17.43 24.49 27.07
N HIS A 332 17.11 23.23 27.30
CA HIS A 332 17.18 22.19 26.25
C HIS A 332 16.14 22.47 25.16
N LEU A 333 16.44 22.12 23.90
CA LEU A 333 15.49 22.29 22.81
C LEU A 333 14.20 21.51 23.07
N SER A 334 14.29 20.35 23.70
CA SER A 334 13.14 19.50 24.11
C SER A 334 12.15 20.18 25.07
N GLU A 335 12.53 21.28 25.70
CA GLU A 335 11.66 22.02 26.62
C GLU A 335 10.81 23.11 25.94
N PHE A 336 11.01 23.32 24.64
CA PHE A 336 10.25 24.32 23.87
C PHE A 336 9.02 23.70 23.22
N GLY A 337 7.84 24.29 23.44
CA GLY A 337 6.56 23.78 22.93
C GLY A 337 6.53 23.54 21.42
N GLN A 338 7.14 24.43 20.62
CA GLN A 338 7.20 24.24 19.15
C GLN A 338 8.07 23.02 18.74
N ILE A 339 9.08 22.68 19.52
CA ILE A 339 9.89 21.48 19.31
C ILE A 339 9.11 20.23 19.75
N GLN A 340 8.44 20.31 20.89
CA GLN A 340 7.55 19.23 21.37
C GLN A 340 6.42 18.93 20.37
N GLU A 341 5.81 19.96 19.76
CA GLU A 341 4.79 19.80 18.71
C GLU A 341 5.33 19.05 17.49
N LYS A 342 6.57 19.31 17.05
CA LYS A 342 7.22 18.60 15.94
C LYS A 342 7.39 17.11 16.28
N PHE A 343 7.90 16.78 17.48
CA PHE A 343 8.01 15.41 17.93
C PHE A 343 6.65 14.72 18.02
N ALA A 344 5.63 15.38 18.57
CA ALA A 344 4.28 14.84 18.62
C ALA A 344 3.77 14.52 17.21
N ASN A 345 3.92 15.45 16.25
CA ASN A 345 3.49 15.25 14.86
C ASN A 345 4.23 14.10 14.17
N MET A 346 5.56 13.97 14.36
CA MET A 346 6.34 12.85 13.83
C MET A 346 5.88 11.52 14.43
N THR A 347 5.66 11.47 15.74
CA THR A 347 5.23 10.26 16.46
C THR A 347 3.82 9.82 16.04
N LEU A 348 2.87 10.76 15.92
CA LEU A 348 1.52 10.46 15.44
C LEU A 348 1.56 9.85 14.02
N LYS A 349 2.41 10.38 13.12
CA LYS A 349 2.58 9.85 11.76
C LYS A 349 3.22 8.46 11.79
N GLN A 350 4.30 8.30 12.56
CA GLN A 350 5.02 7.03 12.69
C GLN A 350 4.08 5.91 13.19
N TYR A 351 3.38 6.14 14.30
CA TYR A 351 2.44 5.19 14.86
C TYR A 351 1.31 4.82 13.89
N THR A 352 0.80 5.82 13.15
CA THR A 352 -0.25 5.59 12.16
C THR A 352 0.25 4.77 10.98
N VAL A 353 1.38 5.14 10.37
CA VAL A 353 1.97 4.42 9.24
C VAL A 353 2.23 2.97 9.58
N GLU A 354 2.84 2.73 10.74
CA GLU A 354 3.14 1.39 11.23
C GLU A 354 1.85 0.58 11.44
N SER A 355 0.85 1.17 12.09
CA SER A 355 -0.45 0.53 12.32
C SER A 355 -1.16 0.17 11.01
N MET A 356 -1.16 1.07 10.01
CA MET A 356 -1.74 0.82 8.69
C MET A 356 -0.98 -0.28 7.94
N SER A 357 0.35 -0.27 7.98
CA SER A 357 1.19 -1.25 7.28
C SER A 357 0.99 -2.65 7.85
N TYR A 358 1.03 -2.82 9.17
CA TYR A 358 0.83 -4.12 9.80
C TYR A 358 -0.63 -4.61 9.74
N LEU A 359 -1.61 -3.71 9.75
CA LEU A 359 -2.99 -4.10 9.48
C LEU A 359 -3.13 -4.65 8.05
N THR A 360 -2.53 -3.98 7.06
CA THR A 360 -2.58 -4.41 5.65
C THR A 360 -1.89 -5.75 5.43
N THR A 361 -0.68 -5.92 5.98
CA THR A 361 0.06 -7.18 5.84
C THR A 361 -0.62 -8.33 6.56
N GLY A 362 -1.16 -8.08 7.75
CA GLY A 362 -1.92 -9.08 8.48
C GLY A 362 -3.20 -9.53 7.77
N ILE A 363 -3.91 -8.61 7.10
CA ILE A 363 -5.06 -8.94 6.24
C ILE A 363 -4.62 -9.85 5.09
N LEU A 364 -3.52 -9.54 4.41
CA LEU A 364 -2.97 -10.37 3.33
C LEU A 364 -2.55 -11.75 3.83
N ASP A 365 -1.85 -11.81 4.96
CA ASP A 365 -1.34 -13.06 5.55
C ASP A 365 -2.46 -13.95 6.12
N SER A 366 -3.63 -13.36 6.40
CA SER A 366 -4.86 -14.09 6.77
C SER A 366 -5.59 -14.72 5.58
N GLY A 367 -5.03 -14.61 4.37
CA GLY A 367 -5.56 -15.22 3.15
C GLY A 367 -6.54 -14.35 2.35
N GLU A 368 -6.59 -13.04 2.60
CA GLU A 368 -7.33 -12.11 1.73
C GLU A 368 -6.54 -11.90 0.42
N GLU A 369 -7.19 -12.17 -0.71
CA GLU A 369 -6.53 -12.12 -2.03
C GLU A 369 -6.26 -10.69 -2.55
N ASP A 370 -6.99 -9.69 -2.05
CA ASP A 370 -6.90 -8.31 -2.53
C ASP A 370 -6.93 -7.29 -1.38
N ALA A 371 -5.81 -6.67 -1.13
CA ALA A 371 -5.65 -5.50 -0.27
C ALA A 371 -4.98 -4.34 -1.01
N SER A 372 -5.21 -4.25 -2.32
CA SER A 372 -4.54 -3.30 -3.21
C SER A 372 -4.86 -1.83 -2.90
N VAL A 373 -6.07 -1.56 -2.44
CA VAL A 373 -6.50 -0.20 -2.02
C VAL A 373 -5.84 0.16 -0.69
N GLU A 374 -5.83 -0.77 0.27
CA GLU A 374 -5.18 -0.63 1.58
C GLU A 374 -3.66 -0.39 1.40
N ALA A 375 -3.00 -1.17 0.54
CA ALA A 375 -1.59 -0.99 0.22
C ALA A 375 -1.28 0.37 -0.44
N ALA A 376 -2.16 0.85 -1.33
CA ALA A 376 -2.06 2.18 -1.92
C ALA A 376 -2.20 3.28 -0.86
N MET A 377 -3.13 3.11 0.10
CA MET A 377 -3.29 4.04 1.22
C MET A 377 -2.07 4.07 2.12
N CYS A 378 -1.45 2.92 2.42
CA CYS A 378 -0.19 2.84 3.18
C CYS A 378 0.94 3.59 2.47
N LYS A 379 1.07 3.43 1.14
CA LYS A 379 2.09 4.11 0.35
C LYS A 379 1.91 5.63 0.36
N VAL A 380 0.69 6.11 0.13
CA VAL A 380 0.40 7.55 0.14
C VAL A 380 0.67 8.15 1.51
N TYR A 381 0.09 7.57 2.57
CA TYR A 381 0.23 8.08 3.92
C TYR A 381 1.67 7.99 4.43
N GLY A 382 2.36 6.88 4.19
CA GLY A 382 3.75 6.66 4.61
C GLY A 382 4.73 7.61 3.93
N SER A 383 4.64 7.74 2.61
CA SER A 383 5.54 8.63 1.85
C SER A 383 5.38 10.10 2.23
N GLU A 384 4.15 10.58 2.39
CA GLU A 384 3.87 11.97 2.84
C GLU A 384 4.23 12.17 4.31
N GLY A 385 4.01 11.15 5.14
CA GLY A 385 4.38 11.14 6.55
C GLY A 385 5.89 11.27 6.74
N LEU A 386 6.66 10.46 6.03
CA LEU A 386 8.12 10.52 6.07
C LEU A 386 8.65 11.85 5.53
N TRP A 387 8.17 12.30 4.37
CA TRP A 387 8.55 13.59 3.80
C TRP A 387 8.34 14.75 4.80
N SER A 388 7.17 14.80 5.44
CA SER A 388 6.90 15.82 6.46
C SER A 388 7.77 15.64 7.72
N GLY A 389 8.00 14.39 8.16
CA GLY A 389 8.83 14.10 9.32
C GLY A 389 10.30 14.47 9.13
N VAL A 390 10.85 14.24 7.94
CA VAL A 390 12.22 14.67 7.59
C VAL A 390 12.36 16.19 7.68
N ASN A 391 11.38 16.95 7.16
CA ASN A 391 11.38 18.40 7.26
C ASN A 391 11.36 18.87 8.72
N ASP A 392 10.55 18.23 9.59
CA ASP A 392 10.51 18.55 11.00
C ASP A 392 11.82 18.21 11.72
N ALA A 393 12.42 17.04 11.44
CA ALA A 393 13.70 16.63 12.02
C ALA A 393 14.84 17.57 11.60
N LEU A 394 14.95 17.88 10.31
CA LEU A 394 15.94 18.83 9.77
C LEU A 394 15.79 20.20 10.45
N GLN A 395 14.55 20.67 10.61
CA GLN A 395 14.26 21.96 11.23
C GLN A 395 14.64 21.99 12.72
N ILE A 396 14.45 20.89 13.46
CA ILE A 396 14.86 20.76 14.87
C ILE A 396 16.38 20.93 15.03
N LEU A 397 17.17 20.41 14.07
CA LEU A 397 18.61 20.54 14.09
C LEU A 397 19.12 21.93 13.64
N GLY A 398 18.28 22.74 13.02
CA GLY A 398 18.65 24.06 12.51
C GLY A 398 19.77 23.97 11.48
N GLY A 399 20.81 24.80 11.62
CA GLY A 399 21.95 24.80 10.69
C GLY A 399 22.65 23.46 10.52
N LEU A 400 22.74 22.65 11.59
CA LEU A 400 23.34 21.31 11.51
C LEU A 400 22.53 20.37 10.60
N GLY A 401 21.19 20.47 10.61
CA GLY A 401 20.35 19.68 9.71
C GLY A 401 20.56 19.98 8.22
N TYR A 402 21.07 21.17 7.91
CA TYR A 402 21.33 21.62 6.54
C TYR A 402 22.73 21.22 6.03
N MET A 403 23.63 20.81 6.94
CA MET A 403 25.01 20.46 6.62
C MET A 403 25.13 19.00 6.17
N ARG A 404 25.98 18.73 5.16
CA ARG A 404 26.20 17.37 4.62
C ARG A 404 26.93 16.41 5.55
N GLU A 405 27.51 16.89 6.64
CA GLU A 405 28.10 16.07 7.70
C GLU A 405 27.05 15.24 8.46
N TYR A 406 25.78 15.66 8.39
CA TYR A 406 24.66 15.03 9.07
C TYR A 406 23.71 14.38 8.04
N PRO A 407 22.99 13.31 8.40
CA PRO A 407 22.20 12.54 7.42
C PRO A 407 20.93 13.23 6.93
N TYR A 408 20.47 14.32 7.55
CA TYR A 408 19.12 14.87 7.37
C TYR A 408 18.88 15.43 5.98
N GLU A 409 19.84 16.17 5.40
CA GLU A 409 19.72 16.71 4.05
C GLU A 409 19.67 15.58 3.00
N ARG A 410 20.46 14.50 3.21
CA ARG A 410 20.43 13.32 2.34
C ARG A 410 19.08 12.61 2.45
N VAL A 411 18.59 12.34 3.66
CA VAL A 411 17.28 11.70 3.88
C VAL A 411 16.15 12.55 3.29
N LEU A 412 16.26 13.89 3.33
CA LEU A 412 15.33 14.78 2.63
C LEU A 412 15.33 14.52 1.13
N ARG A 413 16.49 14.47 0.49
CA ARG A 413 16.63 14.20 -0.96
C ARG A 413 16.10 12.81 -1.31
N ASP A 414 16.46 11.81 -0.52
CA ASP A 414 16.08 10.40 -0.71
C ASP A 414 14.58 10.18 -0.55
N SER A 415 13.95 10.81 0.44
CA SER A 415 12.53 10.63 0.71
C SER A 415 11.61 11.23 -0.36
N ARG A 416 12.13 12.21 -1.15
CA ARG A 416 11.31 12.94 -2.14
C ARG A 416 10.76 12.03 -3.24
N ILE A 417 11.52 11.01 -3.67
CA ILE A 417 11.10 10.09 -4.73
C ILE A 417 9.93 9.21 -4.33
N LEU A 418 9.76 8.96 -3.03
CA LEU A 418 8.67 8.11 -2.52
C LEU A 418 7.28 8.64 -2.90
N LEU A 419 7.14 9.94 -3.16
CA LEU A 419 5.89 10.54 -3.59
C LEU A 419 5.63 10.35 -5.09
N ILE A 420 6.63 9.89 -5.86
CA ILE A 420 6.61 9.84 -7.33
C ILE A 420 6.52 8.41 -7.85
N PHE A 421 7.44 7.53 -7.46
CA PHE A 421 7.51 6.18 -8.02
C PHE A 421 6.40 5.24 -7.52
N GLU A 422 6.22 4.11 -8.18
CA GLU A 422 5.14 3.12 -7.92
C GLU A 422 3.72 3.71 -8.00
N GLY A 423 3.59 4.71 -8.87
CA GLY A 423 2.43 5.57 -9.01
C GLY A 423 2.55 6.82 -8.12
N THR A 424 2.45 8.02 -8.73
CA THR A 424 2.47 9.26 -7.95
C THR A 424 1.33 9.27 -6.94
N ASN A 425 1.50 10.01 -5.85
CA ASN A 425 0.45 10.06 -4.81
C ASN A 425 -0.88 10.60 -5.34
N GLU A 426 -0.85 11.44 -6.38
CA GLU A 426 -2.04 11.91 -7.10
C GLU A 426 -2.74 10.76 -7.84
N ILE A 427 -1.99 9.96 -8.59
CA ILE A 427 -2.51 8.78 -9.30
C ILE A 427 -3.05 7.74 -8.33
N LEU A 428 -2.38 7.52 -7.19
CA LEU A 428 -2.89 6.58 -6.18
C LEU A 428 -4.17 7.09 -5.51
N ARG A 429 -4.32 8.39 -5.29
CA ARG A 429 -5.59 8.97 -4.83
C ARG A 429 -6.72 8.72 -5.84
N MET A 430 -6.45 8.93 -7.13
CA MET A 430 -7.41 8.60 -8.18
C MET A 430 -7.74 7.09 -8.17
N TYR A 431 -6.73 6.23 -8.05
CA TYR A 431 -6.90 4.79 -7.96
C TYR A 431 -7.77 4.37 -6.77
N ILE A 432 -7.49 4.87 -5.56
CA ILE A 432 -8.26 4.61 -4.33
C ILE A 432 -9.73 5.00 -4.54
N ALA A 433 -9.97 6.25 -4.95
CA ALA A 433 -11.31 6.79 -5.10
C ALA A 433 -12.10 6.10 -6.22
N LEU A 434 -11.52 5.94 -7.41
CA LEU A 434 -12.19 5.31 -8.56
C LEU A 434 -12.48 3.84 -8.32
N THR A 435 -11.56 3.11 -7.70
CA THR A 435 -11.77 1.69 -7.37
C THR A 435 -12.92 1.51 -6.38
N GLY A 436 -12.94 2.35 -5.33
CA GLY A 436 -14.03 2.34 -4.35
C GLY A 436 -15.37 2.78 -4.95
N MET A 437 -15.39 3.86 -5.75
CA MET A 437 -16.59 4.33 -6.44
C MET A 437 -17.12 3.31 -7.45
N GLN A 438 -16.24 2.64 -8.21
CA GLN A 438 -16.65 1.58 -9.13
C GLN A 438 -17.29 0.41 -8.39
N HIS A 439 -16.71 -0.01 -7.25
CA HIS A 439 -17.28 -1.05 -6.41
C HIS A 439 -18.66 -0.64 -5.90
N ALA A 440 -18.78 0.56 -5.30
CA ALA A 440 -20.04 1.07 -4.80
C ALA A 440 -21.09 1.20 -5.90
N GLY A 441 -20.72 1.71 -7.08
CA GLY A 441 -21.62 1.86 -8.22
C GLY A 441 -22.20 0.52 -8.71
N LYS A 442 -21.38 -0.55 -8.77
CA LYS A 442 -21.87 -1.90 -9.10
C LYS A 442 -22.86 -2.41 -8.06
N GLN A 443 -22.57 -2.25 -6.77
CA GLN A 443 -23.44 -2.66 -5.69
C GLN A 443 -24.77 -1.89 -5.70
N TYR A 444 -24.74 -0.56 -5.93
CA TYR A 444 -25.97 0.22 -6.06
C TYR A 444 -26.81 -0.17 -7.28
N GLN A 445 -26.18 -0.52 -8.41
CA GLN A 445 -26.91 -1.02 -9.57
C GLN A 445 -27.61 -2.36 -9.30
N GLU A 446 -26.94 -3.28 -8.59
CA GLU A 446 -27.54 -4.55 -8.14
C GLU A 446 -28.72 -4.28 -7.19
N MET A 447 -28.54 -3.39 -6.22
CA MET A 447 -29.62 -2.99 -5.31
C MET A 447 -30.84 -2.42 -6.05
N LEU A 448 -30.66 -1.58 -7.06
CA LEU A 448 -31.75 -1.05 -7.88
C LEU A 448 -32.50 -2.15 -8.64
N LYS A 449 -31.82 -3.22 -9.07
CA LYS A 449 -32.48 -4.40 -9.69
C LYS A 449 -33.36 -5.12 -8.66
N PHE A 450 -32.90 -5.26 -7.42
CA PHE A 450 -33.71 -5.87 -6.34
C PHE A 450 -34.95 -5.01 -5.97
N LEU A 451 -34.81 -3.69 -5.95
CA LEU A 451 -35.93 -2.78 -5.70
C LEU A 451 -37.01 -2.79 -6.80
N LYS A 452 -36.66 -3.21 -8.04
CA LYS A 452 -37.64 -3.38 -9.13
C LYS A 452 -38.54 -4.60 -8.95
N ASN A 453 -38.15 -5.58 -8.11
CA ASN A 453 -38.92 -6.77 -7.77
C ASN A 453 -39.14 -6.88 -6.26
N PRO A 454 -40.02 -6.02 -5.68
CA PRO A 454 -40.15 -5.86 -4.24
C PRO A 454 -40.69 -7.10 -3.51
N PHE A 455 -41.52 -7.89 -4.17
CA PHE A 455 -42.15 -9.08 -3.54
C PHE A 455 -41.15 -10.23 -3.32
N SER A 456 -40.07 -10.29 -4.08
CA SER A 456 -39.04 -11.33 -3.96
C SER A 456 -37.93 -10.98 -2.97
N ASN A 457 -37.85 -9.72 -2.49
CA ASN A 457 -36.73 -9.19 -1.72
C ASN A 457 -37.16 -8.32 -0.54
N SER A 458 -38.28 -8.64 0.09
CA SER A 458 -38.89 -7.81 1.15
C SER A 458 -37.97 -7.56 2.35
N GLU A 459 -37.21 -8.54 2.81
CA GLU A 459 -36.26 -8.40 3.93
C GLU A 459 -35.15 -7.37 3.62
N PHE A 460 -34.62 -7.40 2.39
CA PHE A 460 -33.61 -6.47 1.94
C PHE A 460 -34.12 -5.03 1.88
N ILE A 461 -35.37 -4.84 1.40
CA ILE A 461 -36.02 -3.52 1.31
C ILE A 461 -36.26 -2.94 2.70
N VAL A 462 -36.70 -3.79 3.64
CA VAL A 462 -36.93 -3.38 5.04
C VAL A 462 -35.63 -2.99 5.72
N ASP A 463 -34.55 -3.75 5.55
CA ASP A 463 -33.22 -3.43 6.10
C ASP A 463 -32.68 -2.11 5.51
N PHE A 464 -32.78 -1.94 4.21
CA PHE A 464 -32.38 -0.72 3.53
C PHE A 464 -33.17 0.51 3.98
N ALA A 465 -34.50 0.39 4.03
CA ALA A 465 -35.38 1.47 4.46
C ALA A 465 -35.19 1.82 5.95
N SER A 466 -34.98 0.82 6.81
CA SER A 466 -34.75 1.01 8.26
C SER A 466 -33.44 1.74 8.52
N LYS A 467 -32.35 1.39 7.82
CA LYS A 467 -31.06 2.08 7.91
C LYS A 467 -31.15 3.53 7.46
N ARG A 468 -31.90 3.77 6.39
CA ARG A 468 -32.13 5.12 5.85
C ARG A 468 -32.98 5.97 6.80
N LEU A 469 -33.97 5.39 7.43
CA LEU A 469 -34.83 6.04 8.43
C LEU A 469 -34.07 6.38 9.72
N LEU A 470 -33.30 5.44 10.27
CA LEU A 470 -32.47 5.66 11.44
C LEU A 470 -31.49 6.81 11.21
N TYR A 471 -30.93 6.88 10.02
CA TYR A 471 -30.04 7.96 9.65
C TYR A 471 -30.76 9.32 9.57
N LEU A 472 -31.96 9.38 8.95
CA LEU A 472 -32.77 10.60 8.87
C LEU A 472 -33.18 11.11 10.25
N LEU A 473 -33.32 10.21 11.22
CA LEU A 473 -33.61 10.51 12.63
C LEU A 473 -32.35 10.98 13.40
N GLY A 474 -31.22 11.14 12.75
CA GLY A 474 -29.96 11.57 13.40
C GLY A 474 -29.29 10.48 14.25
N LEU A 475 -29.79 9.25 14.23
CA LEU A 475 -29.24 8.10 14.97
C LEU A 475 -28.06 7.51 14.21
N LYS A 476 -26.99 8.28 14.07
CA LYS A 476 -25.79 7.91 13.33
C LYS A 476 -24.85 6.94 14.08
N GLY A 477 -24.89 6.95 15.40
CA GLY A 477 -24.09 6.08 16.26
C GLY A 477 -24.64 4.66 16.33
N ASN A 478 -23.77 3.67 16.46
CA ASN A 478 -24.05 2.23 16.55
C ASN A 478 -24.52 1.53 15.25
N LEU A 479 -24.48 2.18 14.09
CA LEU A 479 -24.87 1.57 12.82
C LEU A 479 -23.86 0.51 12.33
N GLN A 480 -22.59 0.60 12.74
CA GLN A 480 -21.51 -0.27 12.28
C GLN A 480 -21.03 -1.25 13.35
N GLY A 481 -21.36 -1.00 14.61
CA GLY A 481 -20.96 -1.84 15.75
C GLY A 481 -19.46 -1.83 16.05
N ILE A 482 -18.76 -0.75 15.71
CA ILE A 482 -17.31 -0.58 15.98
C ILE A 482 -17.08 -0.53 17.49
N ALA A 483 -17.94 0.17 18.22
CA ALA A 483 -17.87 0.27 19.68
C ALA A 483 -17.97 -1.10 20.38
N SER A 484 -18.53 -2.13 19.73
CA SER A 484 -18.64 -3.48 20.32
C SER A 484 -17.35 -4.30 20.23
N VAL A 485 -16.40 -3.87 19.41
CA VAL A 485 -15.10 -4.55 19.19
C VAL A 485 -13.90 -3.72 19.64
N ALA A 486 -14.06 -2.41 19.73
CA ALA A 486 -13.05 -1.50 20.30
C ALA A 486 -13.05 -1.56 21.83
N HIS A 487 -11.88 -1.41 22.44
CA HIS A 487 -11.80 -1.33 23.91
C HIS A 487 -12.54 -0.08 24.44
N PRO A 488 -13.20 -0.13 25.61
CA PRO A 488 -13.97 0.99 26.19
C PRO A 488 -13.22 2.32 26.31
N LEU A 489 -11.91 2.30 26.56
CA LEU A 489 -11.05 3.50 26.59
C LEU A 489 -10.96 4.23 25.23
N LEU A 490 -11.38 3.58 24.17
CA LEU A 490 -11.39 4.10 22.78
C LEU A 490 -12.82 4.35 22.25
N ALA A 491 -13.84 4.31 23.13
CA ALA A 491 -15.25 4.43 22.73
C ALA A 491 -15.55 5.72 21.96
N ASP A 492 -14.97 6.86 22.36
CA ASP A 492 -15.13 8.14 21.66
C ASP A 492 -14.49 8.10 20.27
N SER A 493 -13.30 7.52 20.15
CA SER A 493 -12.62 7.32 18.85
C SER A 493 -13.41 6.39 17.94
N ALA A 494 -13.97 5.30 18.48
CA ALA A 494 -14.82 4.37 17.73
C ALA A 494 -16.10 5.06 17.22
N LYS A 495 -16.75 5.88 18.05
CA LYS A 495 -17.92 6.67 17.66
C LYS A 495 -17.60 7.65 16.54
N LYS A 496 -16.50 8.40 16.63
CA LYS A 496 -16.04 9.31 15.58
C LYS A 496 -15.80 8.58 14.25
N LEU A 497 -15.21 7.38 14.29
CA LEU A 497 -15.03 6.55 13.12
C LEU A 497 -16.37 6.10 12.52
N GLU A 498 -17.32 5.63 13.34
CA GLU A 498 -18.66 5.22 12.88
C GLU A 498 -19.40 6.36 12.16
N GLU A 499 -19.39 7.55 12.75
CA GLU A 499 -20.01 8.74 12.16
C GLU A 499 -19.39 9.08 10.80
N ASN A 500 -18.05 9.09 10.72
CA ASN A 500 -17.35 9.40 9.48
C ASN A 500 -17.55 8.32 8.40
N VAL A 501 -17.63 7.04 8.74
CA VAL A 501 -17.93 5.95 7.78
C VAL A 501 -19.34 6.12 7.20
N ALA A 502 -20.33 6.44 8.05
CA ALA A 502 -21.70 6.67 7.59
C ALA A 502 -21.80 7.89 6.67
N ASP A 503 -21.13 9.00 7.02
CA ASP A 503 -21.12 10.22 6.19
C ASP A 503 -20.39 9.99 4.86
N PHE A 504 -19.25 9.26 4.88
CA PHE A 504 -18.46 8.93 3.69
C PHE A 504 -19.27 8.10 2.67
N GLY A 505 -19.95 7.05 3.14
CA GLY A 505 -20.79 6.21 2.27
C GLY A 505 -21.90 7.00 1.60
N ARG A 506 -22.56 7.91 2.34
CA ARG A 506 -23.61 8.74 1.80
C ARG A 506 -23.13 9.78 0.78
N ILE A 507 -21.97 10.38 1.04
CA ILE A 507 -21.36 11.30 0.08
C ILE A 507 -20.99 10.52 -1.19
N SER A 508 -20.46 9.32 -1.07
CA SER A 508 -20.17 8.43 -2.20
C SER A 508 -21.42 8.14 -3.03
N GLU A 509 -22.56 7.81 -2.38
CA GLU A 509 -23.86 7.62 -3.05
C GLU A 509 -24.31 8.89 -3.78
N THR A 510 -24.19 10.05 -3.13
CA THR A 510 -24.57 11.35 -3.72
C THR A 510 -23.75 11.67 -4.96
N LEU A 511 -22.42 11.48 -4.90
CA LEU A 511 -21.54 11.73 -6.03
C LEU A 511 -21.83 10.78 -7.20
N LEU A 512 -22.03 9.48 -6.93
CA LEU A 512 -22.39 8.51 -7.96
C LEU A 512 -23.74 8.80 -8.61
N THR A 513 -24.71 9.29 -7.83
CA THR A 513 -26.02 9.69 -8.35
C THR A 513 -25.92 10.94 -9.22
N LYS A 514 -25.10 11.94 -8.80
CA LYS A 514 -24.95 13.21 -9.51
C LYS A 514 -24.14 13.06 -10.81
N TYR A 515 -23.02 12.38 -10.75
CA TYR A 515 -22.04 12.34 -11.85
C TYR A 515 -22.05 11.02 -12.64
N GLY A 516 -22.52 9.93 -12.06
CA GLY A 516 -22.50 8.61 -12.70
C GLY A 516 -21.09 8.22 -13.17
N LYS A 517 -20.94 7.89 -14.47
CA LYS A 517 -19.64 7.56 -15.07
C LYS A 517 -18.72 8.77 -15.22
N ASN A 518 -19.26 9.97 -15.28
CA ASN A 518 -18.49 11.20 -15.45
C ASN A 518 -17.75 11.62 -14.19
N ILE A 519 -17.94 10.92 -13.07
CA ILE A 519 -17.17 11.15 -11.82
C ILE A 519 -15.65 11.11 -12.06
N ILE A 520 -15.17 10.40 -13.08
CA ILE A 520 -13.74 10.32 -13.43
C ILE A 520 -13.13 11.68 -13.77
N GLU A 521 -13.93 12.62 -14.27
CA GLU A 521 -13.49 13.98 -14.61
C GLU A 521 -13.41 14.89 -13.38
N GLU A 522 -14.04 14.50 -12.28
CA GLU A 522 -14.13 15.28 -11.04
C GLU A 522 -12.94 15.01 -10.11
N GLN A 523 -11.72 15.26 -10.60
CA GLN A 523 -10.47 14.87 -9.94
C GLN A 523 -10.31 15.47 -8.54
N LEU A 524 -10.76 16.72 -8.30
CA LEU A 524 -10.67 17.35 -6.98
C LEU A 524 -11.64 16.71 -5.97
N LEU A 525 -12.83 16.30 -6.40
CA LEU A 525 -13.77 15.56 -5.56
C LEU A 525 -13.20 14.17 -5.24
N LEU A 526 -12.68 13.47 -6.25
CA LEU A 526 -12.04 12.16 -6.07
C LEU A 526 -10.83 12.23 -5.14
N LYS A 527 -9.98 13.26 -5.26
CA LYS A 527 -8.87 13.51 -4.33
C LYS A 527 -9.37 13.62 -2.88
N ARG A 528 -10.40 14.44 -2.62
CA ARG A 528 -10.97 14.62 -1.28
C ARG A 528 -11.55 13.31 -0.73
N MET A 529 -12.23 12.54 -1.59
CA MET A 529 -12.76 11.23 -1.20
C MET A 529 -11.63 10.23 -0.89
N ALA A 530 -10.54 10.24 -1.66
CA ALA A 530 -9.37 9.42 -1.36
C ALA A 530 -8.73 9.81 -0.02
N ASP A 531 -8.53 11.11 0.22
CA ASP A 531 -7.96 11.60 1.50
C ASP A 531 -8.85 11.21 2.69
N ALA A 532 -10.18 11.30 2.54
CA ALA A 532 -11.11 10.86 3.56
C ALA A 532 -11.04 9.34 3.80
N CYS A 533 -10.95 8.54 2.73
CA CYS A 533 -10.80 7.09 2.83
C CYS A 533 -9.49 6.69 3.54
N ILE A 534 -8.37 7.35 3.21
CA ILE A 534 -7.07 7.17 3.87
C ILE A 534 -7.19 7.48 5.37
N ASN A 535 -7.86 8.58 5.73
CA ASN A 535 -8.09 8.94 7.13
C ASN A 535 -8.96 7.91 7.86
N LEU A 536 -10.01 7.38 7.23
CA LEU A 536 -10.85 6.31 7.81
C LEU A 536 -10.04 5.03 8.06
N PHE A 537 -9.18 4.65 7.12
CA PHE A 537 -8.31 3.49 7.29
C PHE A 537 -7.26 3.72 8.38
N ALA A 538 -6.68 4.91 8.47
CA ALA A 538 -5.78 5.30 9.53
C ALA A 538 -6.44 5.20 10.93
N MET A 539 -7.64 5.75 11.09
CA MET A 539 -8.42 5.65 12.34
C MET A 539 -8.70 4.17 12.69
N THR A 540 -9.09 3.37 11.71
CA THR A 540 -9.35 1.94 11.89
C THR A 540 -8.11 1.21 12.41
N ALA A 541 -6.97 1.42 11.77
CA ALA A 541 -5.73 0.74 12.09
C ALA A 541 -5.25 1.05 13.51
N VAL A 542 -5.28 2.33 13.92
CA VAL A 542 -4.83 2.71 15.26
C VAL A 542 -5.79 2.27 16.37
N ILE A 543 -7.12 2.29 16.13
CA ILE A 543 -8.11 1.79 17.10
C ILE A 543 -7.96 0.28 17.28
N SER A 544 -7.82 -0.45 16.18
CA SER A 544 -7.64 -1.91 16.23
C SER A 544 -6.36 -2.30 16.98
N ARG A 545 -5.23 -1.66 16.64
CA ARG A 545 -3.94 -1.89 17.30
C ARG A 545 -3.97 -1.55 18.78
N ALA A 546 -4.45 -0.37 19.16
CA ALA A 546 -4.52 0.04 20.57
C ALA A 546 -5.46 -0.87 21.37
N THR A 547 -6.58 -1.32 20.79
CA THR A 547 -7.48 -2.31 21.41
C THR A 547 -6.73 -3.60 21.73
N ARG A 548 -5.94 -4.13 20.79
CA ARG A 548 -5.09 -5.30 21.02
C ARG A 548 -4.09 -5.05 22.15
N SER A 549 -3.36 -3.92 22.12
CA SER A 549 -2.34 -3.60 23.10
C SER A 549 -2.90 -3.53 24.52
N ILE A 550 -4.09 -2.96 24.68
CA ILE A 550 -4.78 -2.90 25.97
C ILE A 550 -5.20 -4.30 26.42
N ASN A 551 -5.83 -5.09 25.54
CA ASN A 551 -6.32 -6.44 25.87
C ASN A 551 -5.18 -7.39 26.26
N GLN A 552 -3.97 -7.17 25.70
CA GLN A 552 -2.76 -7.94 26.04
C GLN A 552 -1.98 -7.37 27.23
N GLY A 553 -2.39 -6.22 27.78
CA GLY A 553 -1.70 -5.59 28.91
C GLY A 553 -0.28 -5.12 28.58
N LEU A 554 -0.02 -4.69 27.32
CA LEU A 554 1.31 -4.23 26.94
C LEU A 554 1.69 -2.95 27.69
N SER A 555 2.97 -2.80 28.05
CA SER A 555 3.48 -1.63 28.76
C SER A 555 3.27 -0.30 28.02
N SER A 556 3.19 -0.34 26.69
CA SER A 556 2.91 0.81 25.82
C SER A 556 1.41 1.18 25.73
N ALA A 557 0.49 0.35 26.23
CA ALA A 557 -0.95 0.48 25.99
C ALA A 557 -1.51 1.87 26.34
N SER A 558 -1.12 2.44 27.49
CA SER A 558 -1.60 3.77 27.92
C SER A 558 -1.13 4.88 26.98
N HIS A 559 0.09 4.79 26.47
CA HIS A 559 0.62 5.73 25.48
C HIS A 559 -0.08 5.56 24.13
N GLU A 560 -0.33 4.32 23.69
CA GLU A 560 -1.05 4.02 22.46
C GLU A 560 -2.51 4.54 22.49
N VAL A 561 -3.18 4.51 23.65
CA VAL A 561 -4.50 5.13 23.85
C VAL A 561 -4.44 6.64 23.60
N LEU A 562 -3.42 7.33 24.16
CA LEU A 562 -3.24 8.76 23.96
C LEU A 562 -3.02 9.11 22.49
N LEU A 563 -2.11 8.38 21.82
CA LEU A 563 -1.84 8.55 20.39
C LEU A 563 -3.11 8.31 19.56
N THR A 564 -3.82 7.22 19.81
CA THR A 564 -5.03 6.82 19.08
C THR A 564 -6.13 7.87 19.20
N ASN A 565 -6.42 8.34 20.42
CA ASN A 565 -7.46 9.35 20.64
C ASN A 565 -7.11 10.68 19.96
N THR A 566 -5.84 11.06 19.96
CA THR A 566 -5.35 12.27 19.26
C THR A 566 -5.47 12.13 17.75
N ILE A 567 -5.01 10.99 17.17
CA ILE A 567 -5.10 10.71 15.75
C ILE A 567 -6.56 10.72 15.30
N CYS A 568 -7.43 10.00 16.01
CA CYS A 568 -8.85 9.89 15.66
C CYS A 568 -9.54 11.26 15.71
N THR A 569 -9.24 12.11 16.70
CA THR A 569 -9.81 13.45 16.78
C THR A 569 -9.35 14.32 15.60
N ASN A 570 -8.06 14.31 15.29
CA ASN A 570 -7.51 15.08 14.17
C ASN A 570 -8.11 14.61 12.83
N LYS A 571 -8.16 13.29 12.59
CA LYS A 571 -8.69 12.72 11.34
C LYS A 571 -10.19 12.93 11.20
N TYR A 572 -10.96 12.84 12.28
CA TYR A 572 -12.38 13.16 12.31
C TYR A 572 -12.65 14.60 11.88
N ASN A 573 -11.91 15.57 12.43
CA ASN A 573 -12.04 16.97 12.07
C ASN A 573 -11.65 17.24 10.61
N MET A 574 -10.56 16.63 10.15
CA MET A 574 -10.13 16.70 8.74
C MET A 574 -11.20 16.14 7.81
N ASN A 575 -11.77 14.98 8.11
CA ASN A 575 -12.82 14.39 7.29
C ASN A 575 -14.09 15.25 7.24
N ASN A 576 -14.49 15.84 8.36
CA ASN A 576 -15.64 16.74 8.39
C ASN A 576 -15.42 17.98 7.51
N ALA A 577 -14.21 18.53 7.48
CA ALA A 577 -13.84 19.60 6.56
C ALA A 577 -13.91 19.15 5.09
N LEU A 578 -13.30 18.01 4.76
CA LEU A 578 -13.36 17.43 3.41
C LEU A 578 -14.80 17.16 2.96
N PHE A 579 -15.64 16.61 3.84
CA PHE A 579 -17.05 16.34 3.55
C PHE A 579 -17.84 17.62 3.28
N LYS A 580 -17.53 18.70 4.00
CA LYS A 580 -18.12 20.01 3.75
C LYS A 580 -17.72 20.54 2.37
N GLU A 581 -16.44 20.48 2.03
CA GLU A 581 -15.94 20.90 0.72
C GLU A 581 -16.55 20.09 -0.44
N VAL A 582 -16.67 18.77 -0.29
CA VAL A 582 -17.30 17.90 -1.32
C VAL A 582 -18.79 18.24 -1.50
N LYS A 583 -19.49 18.64 -0.45
CA LYS A 583 -20.92 19.02 -0.52
C LYS A 583 -21.14 20.40 -1.11
N SER A 584 -20.16 21.30 -0.99
CA SER A 584 -20.28 22.69 -1.51
C SER A 584 -19.95 22.81 -3.01
N GLY A 585 -19.45 21.75 -3.64
CA GLY A 585 -19.13 21.69 -5.07
C GLY A 585 -17.65 21.66 -5.31
#